data_ffa4a03921839a929c6e805c9d611a8d
#
_entry.id   ffa4a03921839a929c6e805c9d611a8d
#
_cell.length_a   1.000
_cell.length_b   1.000
_cell.length_c   1.000
_cell.angle_alpha   90.00
_cell.angle_beta   90.00
_cell.angle_gamma   90.00
#
_symmetry.space_group_name_H-M   'P 1'
#
loop_
_entity.id
_entity.type
_entity.pdbx_description
1 polymer ?
#
loop_
_entity_poly.entity_id
_entity_poly.type
_entity_poly.pdbx_seq_one_letter_code
_entity_poly.pdbx_strand_id
1 'polypeptide(L)'
;QSIPVISQKMKSYGMEIHPKKIYFQHYNKGIHFLGRYIKPYRTYVSSRTKNNFLQMIQRMEKDLGKGYDYLLENMLLPYYLSCFNSYMGFFTKANSYTLIKKVVSQLSSNFYTYYFIVKKGVQWKCKLKKVFKNNGSILQPACI
;
A
#
# COMPACT_ATOMS: atom_id res chain seq x y z
N GLN A 1 -31.17 -16.43 -10.60
CA GLN A 1 -31.00 -17.90 -10.39
C GLN A 1 -29.76 -18.28 -9.57
N SER A 2 -28.74 -17.45 -9.44
CA SER A 2 -27.49 -17.80 -8.74
C SER A 2 -27.54 -17.63 -7.21
N ILE A 3 -28.35 -16.69 -6.68
CA ILE A 3 -28.38 -16.40 -5.23
C ILE A 3 -28.88 -17.58 -4.39
N PRO A 4 -29.97 -18.25 -4.73
CA PRO A 4 -30.44 -19.39 -3.94
C PRO A 4 -29.39 -20.50 -3.84
N VAL A 5 -28.72 -20.80 -4.94
CA VAL A 5 -27.65 -21.82 -4.99
C VAL A 5 -26.47 -21.44 -4.10
N ILE A 6 -26.02 -20.16 -4.19
CA ILE A 6 -24.93 -19.66 -3.36
C ILE A 6 -25.36 -19.66 -1.88
N SER A 7 -26.58 -19.22 -1.58
CA SER A 7 -27.12 -19.19 -0.21
C SER A 7 -27.18 -20.59 0.41
N GLN A 8 -27.63 -21.58 -0.34
CA GLN A 8 -27.68 -22.97 0.11
C GLN A 8 -26.28 -23.53 0.38
N LYS A 9 -25.31 -23.22 -0.50
CA LYS A 9 -23.93 -23.63 -0.32
C LYS A 9 -23.28 -22.96 0.89
N MET A 10 -23.55 -21.67 1.12
CA MET A 10 -23.06 -20.94 2.29
C MET A 10 -23.62 -21.51 3.58
N LYS A 11 -24.92 -21.84 3.62
CA LYS A 11 -25.55 -22.50 4.78
C LYS A 11 -24.91 -23.83 5.12
N SER A 12 -24.49 -24.62 4.13
CA SER A 12 -23.79 -25.89 4.39
C SER A 12 -22.42 -25.71 5.10
N TYR A 13 -21.87 -24.50 5.11
CA TYR A 13 -20.67 -24.12 5.86
C TYR A 13 -20.97 -23.33 7.13
N GLY A 14 -22.25 -23.28 7.59
CA GLY A 14 -22.65 -22.52 8.77
C GLY A 14 -22.62 -20.99 8.57
N MET A 15 -22.63 -20.51 7.31
CA MET A 15 -22.60 -19.09 6.98
C MET A 15 -23.92 -18.64 6.36
N GLU A 16 -24.35 -17.41 6.71
CA GLU A 16 -25.55 -16.81 6.12
C GLU A 16 -25.21 -15.56 5.30
N ILE A 17 -25.88 -15.41 4.16
CA ILE A 17 -25.76 -14.21 3.34
C ILE A 17 -26.66 -13.13 3.92
N HIS A 18 -26.06 -12.00 4.34
CA HIS A 18 -26.83 -10.88 4.87
C HIS A 18 -27.62 -10.19 3.74
N PRO A 19 -28.96 -10.14 3.79
CA PRO A 19 -29.81 -9.69 2.67
C PRO A 19 -29.51 -8.27 2.22
N LYS A 20 -29.18 -7.35 3.15
CA LYS A 20 -28.84 -5.95 2.83
C LYS A 20 -27.42 -5.76 2.24
N LYS A 21 -26.62 -6.82 2.14
CA LYS A 21 -25.27 -6.79 1.56
C LYS A 21 -25.20 -7.45 0.18
N ILE A 22 -26.32 -7.87 -0.36
CA ILE A 22 -26.41 -8.38 -1.72
C ILE A 22 -26.52 -7.18 -2.65
N TYR A 23 -25.56 -7.05 -3.57
CA TYR A 23 -25.50 -5.95 -4.52
C TYR A 23 -25.38 -6.48 -5.95
N PHE A 24 -26.37 -6.16 -6.78
CA PHE A 24 -26.38 -6.48 -8.19
C PHE A 24 -26.08 -5.24 -9.02
N GLN A 25 -25.09 -5.34 -9.88
CA GLN A 25 -24.79 -4.29 -10.85
C GLN A 25 -24.28 -4.89 -12.16
N HIS A 26 -24.34 -4.10 -13.21
CA HIS A 26 -23.72 -4.48 -14.47
C HIS A 26 -22.21 -4.61 -14.28
N TYR A 27 -21.60 -5.68 -14.80
CA TYR A 27 -20.18 -6.02 -14.58
C TYR A 27 -19.19 -4.91 -14.99
N ASN A 28 -19.56 -4.11 -16.01
CA ASN A 28 -18.74 -2.97 -16.46
C ASN A 28 -18.59 -1.86 -15.39
N LYS A 29 -19.50 -1.77 -14.42
CA LYS A 29 -19.37 -0.81 -13.31
C LYS A 29 -18.18 -1.14 -12.41
N GLY A 30 -17.80 -2.44 -12.34
CA GLY A 30 -16.70 -2.89 -11.49
C GLY A 30 -17.07 -2.92 -10.01
N ILE A 31 -16.23 -3.48 -9.18
CA ILE A 31 -16.46 -3.63 -7.74
C ILE A 31 -15.27 -3.09 -6.91
N HIS A 32 -15.59 -2.58 -5.73
CA HIS A 32 -14.58 -2.30 -4.72
C HIS A 32 -14.25 -3.57 -3.95
N PHE A 33 -12.98 -3.97 -3.97
CA PHE A 33 -12.51 -5.14 -3.26
C PHE A 33 -11.08 -4.93 -2.73
N LEU A 34 -10.90 -5.10 -1.42
CA LEU A 34 -9.60 -5.02 -0.73
C LEU A 34 -8.75 -3.81 -1.15
N GLY A 35 -9.33 -2.62 -1.11
CA GLY A 35 -8.63 -1.38 -1.44
C GLY A 35 -8.39 -1.13 -2.93
N ARG A 36 -8.97 -1.95 -3.79
CA ARG A 36 -8.93 -1.83 -5.25
C ARG A 36 -10.31 -1.61 -5.82
N TYR A 37 -10.35 -1.07 -7.02
CA TYR A 37 -11.52 -1.00 -7.85
C TYR A 37 -11.31 -1.88 -9.07
N ILE A 38 -11.97 -3.02 -9.11
CA ILE A 38 -11.81 -4.06 -10.13
C ILE A 38 -12.86 -3.86 -11.21
N LYS A 39 -12.42 -3.63 -12.43
CA LYS A 39 -13.25 -3.62 -13.65
C LYS A 39 -12.84 -4.77 -14.57
N PRO A 40 -13.66 -5.13 -15.56
CA PRO A 40 -13.23 -6.04 -16.61
C PRO A 40 -11.88 -5.60 -17.20
N TYR A 41 -10.90 -6.49 -17.23
CA TYR A 41 -9.56 -6.29 -17.79
C TYR A 41 -8.68 -5.20 -17.14
N ARG A 42 -9.18 -4.51 -16.07
CA ARG A 42 -8.45 -3.41 -15.43
C ARG A 42 -8.68 -3.39 -13.91
N THR A 43 -7.60 -3.18 -13.17
CA THR A 43 -7.67 -3.00 -11.73
C THR A 43 -7.05 -1.65 -11.37
N TYR A 44 -7.75 -0.86 -10.57
CA TYR A 44 -7.29 0.44 -10.10
C TYR A 44 -7.13 0.45 -8.58
N VAL A 45 -6.29 1.33 -8.07
CA VAL A 45 -6.23 1.63 -6.63
C VAL A 45 -7.47 2.43 -6.23
N SER A 46 -8.12 2.07 -5.12
CA SER A 46 -9.25 2.86 -4.60
C SER A 46 -8.79 4.24 -4.13
N SER A 47 -9.68 5.23 -4.20
CA SER A 47 -9.38 6.59 -3.74
C SER A 47 -8.97 6.62 -2.27
N ARG A 48 -9.59 5.80 -1.42
CA ARG A 48 -9.22 5.66 -0.01
C ARG A 48 -7.78 5.19 0.17
N THR A 49 -7.37 4.12 -0.52
CA THR A 49 -6.00 3.59 -0.45
C THR A 49 -4.98 4.59 -0.97
N LYS A 50 -5.30 5.30 -2.07
CA LYS A 50 -4.48 6.38 -2.61
C LYS A 50 -4.30 7.50 -1.60
N ASN A 51 -5.38 7.97 -0.98
CA ASN A 51 -5.32 9.05 0.01
C ASN A 51 -4.53 8.64 1.26
N ASN A 52 -4.73 7.42 1.76
CA ASN A 52 -3.94 6.89 2.89
C ASN A 52 -2.43 6.86 2.56
N PHE A 53 -2.07 6.46 1.35
CA PHE A 53 -0.68 6.50 0.90
C PHE A 53 -0.12 7.92 0.86
N LEU A 54 -0.85 8.88 0.28
CA LEU A 54 -0.41 10.27 0.23
C LEU A 54 -0.25 10.88 1.63
N GLN A 55 -1.18 10.58 2.55
CA GLN A 55 -1.05 11.01 3.96
C GLN A 55 0.18 10.39 4.64
N MET A 56 0.47 9.11 4.37
CA MET A 56 1.67 8.46 4.89
C MET A 56 2.94 9.15 4.35
N ILE A 57 2.99 9.50 3.07
CA ILE A 57 4.10 10.26 2.48
C ILE A 57 4.26 11.63 3.17
N GLN A 58 3.17 12.37 3.36
CA GLN A 58 3.22 13.69 4.03
C GLN A 58 3.76 13.58 5.47
N ARG A 59 3.32 12.58 6.24
CA ARG A 59 3.84 12.32 7.60
C ARG A 59 5.33 11.98 7.57
N MET A 60 5.71 11.07 6.67
CA MET A 60 7.10 10.68 6.48
C MET A 60 7.99 11.90 6.17
N GLU A 61 7.61 12.74 5.21
CA GLU A 61 8.37 13.95 4.84
C GLU A 61 8.52 14.92 6.01
N LYS A 62 7.46 15.11 6.79
CA LYS A 62 7.50 15.94 8.00
C LYS A 62 8.46 15.38 9.05
N ASP A 63 8.45 14.08 9.27
CA ASP A 63 9.32 13.46 10.26
C ASP A 63 10.78 13.40 9.80
N LEU A 64 11.02 13.16 8.51
CA LEU A 64 12.38 13.21 7.92
C LEU A 64 13.04 14.58 8.07
N GLY A 65 12.25 15.64 8.15
CA GLY A 65 12.74 17.01 8.41
C GLY A 65 13.20 17.28 9.86
N LYS A 66 12.89 16.39 10.82
CA LYS A 66 13.24 16.57 12.24
C LYS A 66 14.69 16.15 12.59
N GLY A 67 15.41 15.56 11.66
CA GLY A 67 16.79 15.13 11.83
C GLY A 67 16.96 13.65 12.16
N TYR A 68 18.22 13.19 12.08
CA TYR A 68 18.55 11.77 12.17
C TYR A 68 18.33 11.17 13.55
N ASP A 69 18.69 11.91 14.61
CA ASP A 69 18.57 11.41 15.99
C ASP A 69 17.10 11.12 16.35
N TYR A 70 16.19 12.04 16.01
CA TYR A 70 14.76 11.84 16.18
C TYR A 70 14.24 10.60 15.43
N LEU A 71 14.72 10.39 14.21
CA LEU A 71 14.32 9.24 13.38
C LEU A 71 14.83 7.92 13.95
N LEU A 72 16.01 7.93 14.54
CA LEU A 72 16.64 6.76 15.15
C LEU A 72 15.93 6.38 16.45
N GLU A 73 15.75 7.33 17.37
CA GLU A 73 15.08 7.12 18.66
C GLU A 73 13.66 6.56 18.49
N ASN A 74 12.92 7.03 17.49
CA ASN A 74 11.56 6.60 17.22
C ASN A 74 11.46 5.44 16.21
N MET A 75 12.58 4.86 15.79
CA MET A 75 12.65 3.77 14.81
C MET A 75 11.88 4.05 13.51
N LEU A 76 11.82 5.31 13.08
CA LEU A 76 10.98 5.74 11.96
C LEU A 76 11.55 5.33 10.59
N LEU A 77 12.87 5.19 10.46
CA LEU A 77 13.48 4.81 9.17
C LEU A 77 13.03 3.40 8.72
N PRO A 78 13.14 2.32 9.51
CA PRO A 78 12.65 1.01 9.10
C PRO A 78 11.12 0.98 8.97
N TYR A 79 10.40 1.69 9.83
CA TYR A 79 8.94 1.79 9.74
C TYR A 79 8.48 2.37 8.39
N TYR A 80 8.99 3.55 8.01
CA TYR A 80 8.61 4.17 6.73
C TYR A 80 9.09 3.37 5.52
N LEU A 81 10.26 2.72 5.62
CA LEU A 81 10.72 1.81 4.58
C LEU A 81 9.74 0.66 4.33
N SER A 82 9.26 0.04 5.41
CA SER A 82 8.28 -1.05 5.35
C SER A 82 6.95 -0.58 4.77
N CYS A 83 6.40 0.53 5.29
CA CYS A 83 5.15 1.12 4.81
C CYS A 83 5.23 1.47 3.32
N PHE A 84 6.27 2.17 2.90
CA PHE A 84 6.47 2.56 1.50
C PHE A 84 6.52 1.34 0.58
N ASN A 85 7.31 0.33 0.93
CA ASN A 85 7.43 -0.89 0.12
C ASN A 85 6.14 -1.69 0.07
N SER A 86 5.35 -1.72 1.15
CA SER A 86 4.03 -2.37 1.16
C SER A 86 3.08 -1.72 0.17
N TYR A 87 3.01 -0.38 0.15
CA TYR A 87 2.22 0.35 -0.84
C TYR A 87 2.73 0.13 -2.27
N MET A 88 4.05 0.14 -2.49
CA MET A 88 4.62 -0.13 -3.81
C MET A 88 4.27 -1.53 -4.31
N GLY A 89 4.34 -2.55 -3.45
CA GLY A 89 3.93 -3.92 -3.78
C GLY A 89 2.44 -4.01 -4.10
N PHE A 90 1.60 -3.28 -3.36
CA PHE A 90 0.17 -3.22 -3.62
C PHE A 90 -0.15 -2.55 -4.96
N PHE A 91 0.53 -1.44 -5.27
CA PHE A 91 0.32 -0.65 -6.48
C PHE A 91 0.83 -1.34 -7.75
N THR A 92 1.88 -2.15 -7.65
CA THR A 92 2.41 -2.92 -8.79
C THR A 92 1.36 -3.85 -9.41
N LYS A 93 0.39 -4.31 -8.60
CA LYS A 93 -0.70 -5.19 -9.04
C LYS A 93 -1.95 -4.45 -9.53
N ALA A 94 -1.86 -3.14 -9.75
CA ALA A 94 -2.95 -2.29 -10.23
C ALA A 94 -2.43 -1.32 -11.28
N ASN A 95 -3.34 -0.71 -12.07
CA ASN A 95 -2.97 0.29 -13.07
C ASN A 95 -2.62 1.64 -12.41
N SER A 96 -1.50 1.69 -11.70
CA SER A 96 -1.09 2.81 -10.86
C SER A 96 0.28 3.39 -11.20
N TYR A 97 0.84 3.04 -12.35
CA TYR A 97 2.16 3.53 -12.79
C TYR A 97 2.27 5.06 -12.76
N THR A 98 1.28 5.75 -13.30
CA THR A 98 1.23 7.23 -13.31
C THR A 98 1.20 7.81 -11.89
N LEU A 99 0.45 7.19 -10.97
CA LEU A 99 0.41 7.59 -9.57
C LEU A 99 1.79 7.44 -8.91
N ILE A 100 2.43 6.30 -9.08
CA ILE A 100 3.77 6.03 -8.53
C ILE A 100 4.77 7.04 -9.08
N LYS A 101 4.80 7.24 -10.41
CA LYS A 101 5.70 8.19 -11.06
C LYS A 101 5.51 9.61 -10.49
N LYS A 102 4.25 10.06 -10.36
CA LYS A 102 3.93 11.37 -9.79
C LYS A 102 4.42 11.51 -8.35
N VAL A 103 4.18 10.52 -7.49
CA VAL A 103 4.64 10.56 -6.08
C VAL A 103 6.16 10.58 -6.02
N VAL A 104 6.84 9.70 -6.75
CA VAL A 104 8.30 9.63 -6.76
C VAL A 104 8.94 10.94 -7.23
N SER A 105 8.35 11.63 -8.21
CA SER A 105 8.85 12.93 -8.69
C SER A 105 8.63 14.09 -7.70
N GLN A 106 7.75 13.91 -6.71
CA GLN A 106 7.41 14.92 -5.69
C GLN A 106 8.10 14.68 -4.34
N LEU A 107 8.86 13.59 -4.19
CA LEU A 107 9.61 13.32 -2.96
C LEU A 107 10.70 14.35 -2.75
N SER A 108 10.86 14.80 -1.51
CA SER A 108 11.81 15.85 -1.15
C SER A 108 13.27 15.37 -1.14
N SER A 109 14.20 16.33 -1.05
CA SER A 109 15.62 16.04 -0.80
C SER A 109 15.83 15.27 0.51
N ASN A 110 15.03 15.54 1.54
CA ASN A 110 15.08 14.84 2.83
C ASN A 110 14.82 13.34 2.66
N PHE A 111 13.88 12.95 1.81
CA PHE A 111 13.68 11.54 1.50
C PHE A 111 14.94 10.92 0.90
N TYR A 112 15.54 11.57 -0.10
CA TYR A 112 16.73 11.07 -0.77
C TYR A 112 18.01 11.14 0.07
N THR A 113 17.98 11.83 1.21
CA THR A 113 19.07 11.76 2.20
C THR A 113 19.17 10.35 2.78
N TYR A 114 18.06 9.74 3.15
CA TYR A 114 18.02 8.45 3.85
C TYR A 114 17.76 7.26 2.91
N TYR A 115 16.95 7.44 1.88
CA TYR A 115 16.47 6.38 1.00
C TYR A 115 16.91 6.57 -0.45
N PHE A 116 16.77 5.51 -1.22
CA PHE A 116 16.82 5.55 -2.67
C PHE A 116 15.81 4.58 -3.27
N ILE A 117 15.35 4.88 -4.48
CA ILE A 117 14.35 4.08 -5.17
C ILE A 117 15.02 3.31 -6.30
N VAL A 118 14.78 2.00 -6.33
CA VAL A 118 15.21 1.11 -7.41
C VAL A 118 13.98 0.68 -8.20
N LYS A 119 14.06 0.82 -9.52
CA LYS A 119 13.04 0.33 -10.45
C LYS A 119 13.58 -0.90 -11.19
N LYS A 120 12.83 -2.00 -11.14
CA LYS A 120 13.07 -3.20 -11.95
C LYS A 120 11.80 -3.53 -12.74
N GLY A 121 11.81 -3.24 -14.04
CA GLY A 121 10.60 -3.37 -14.87
C GLY A 121 9.46 -2.52 -14.34
N VAL A 122 8.35 -3.17 -13.96
CA VAL A 122 7.17 -2.51 -13.37
C VAL A 122 7.24 -2.33 -11.85
N GLN A 123 8.22 -2.96 -11.18
CA GLN A 123 8.34 -2.90 -9.73
C GLN A 123 9.21 -1.73 -9.29
N TRP A 124 8.71 -1.03 -8.29
CA TRP A 124 9.40 0.04 -7.60
C TRP A 124 9.69 -0.40 -6.16
N LYS A 125 10.92 -0.28 -5.72
CA LYS A 125 11.33 -0.66 -4.38
C LYS A 125 12.19 0.43 -3.75
N CYS A 126 11.81 0.86 -2.56
CA CYS A 126 12.61 1.75 -1.72
C CYS A 126 13.65 0.94 -0.94
N LYS A 127 14.84 1.50 -0.81
CA LYS A 127 15.91 0.93 0.02
C LYS A 127 16.52 2.01 0.89
N LEU A 128 16.91 1.66 2.10
CA LEU A 128 17.68 2.50 3.00
C LEU A 128 19.14 2.55 2.52
N LYS A 129 19.77 3.70 2.58
CA LYS A 129 21.20 3.84 2.23
C LYS A 129 22.07 3.08 3.23
N LYS A 130 23.19 2.54 2.75
CA LYS A 130 24.09 1.70 3.56
C LYS A 130 24.61 2.38 4.82
N VAL A 131 24.88 3.69 4.76
CA VAL A 131 25.37 4.49 5.91
C VAL A 131 24.42 4.38 7.11
N PHE A 132 23.10 4.34 6.87
CA PHE A 132 22.08 4.26 7.92
C PHE A 132 21.68 2.83 8.29
N LYS A 133 22.15 1.82 7.57
CA LYS A 133 21.92 0.41 7.90
C LYS A 133 22.80 -0.08 9.05
N ASN A 134 24.05 0.37 9.09
CA ASN A 134 25.06 -0.14 10.03
C ASN A 134 24.89 0.45 11.44
N ASN A 135 24.27 1.61 11.57
CA ASN A 135 23.97 2.23 12.86
C ASN A 135 22.71 1.67 13.53
N GLY A 136 21.98 0.78 12.86
CA GLY A 136 20.76 0.16 13.33
C GLY A 136 20.82 -1.36 13.43
N SER A 137 21.98 -1.95 13.73
CA SER A 137 22.13 -3.40 13.92
C SER A 137 21.57 -3.89 15.26
N ILE A 138 20.41 -3.39 15.67
CA ILE A 138 19.61 -3.98 16.75
C ILE A 138 18.13 -3.91 16.32
N LEU A 139 17.52 -5.09 16.32
CA LEU A 139 16.08 -5.39 16.15
C LEU A 139 15.56 -5.59 14.73
N GLN A 140 15.60 -6.84 14.30
CA GLN A 140 14.54 -7.35 13.43
C GLN A 140 13.20 -7.23 14.20
N PRO A 141 12.17 -6.58 13.64
CA PRO A 141 10.86 -6.69 14.24
C PRO A 141 10.42 -8.13 14.13
N ALA A 142 10.13 -8.76 15.28
CA ALA A 142 9.41 -10.01 15.32
C ALA A 142 8.11 -9.84 14.53
N CYS A 143 7.92 -10.68 13.52
CA CYS A 143 6.63 -10.83 12.87
C CYS A 143 5.63 -11.35 13.91
N ILE A 144 4.62 -10.55 14.24
CA ILE A 144 3.36 -10.99 14.82
C ILE A 144 2.29 -10.88 13.75
#